data_0372e3a2e253b90819d9efaeb6145f35
#
_entry.id   0372e3a2e253b90819d9efaeb6145f35
#
_cell.length_a   1.000
_cell.length_b   1.000
_cell.length_c   1.000
_cell.angle_alpha   90.00
_cell.angle_beta   90.00
_cell.angle_gamma   90.00
#
_symmetry.space_group_name_H-M   'P 1'
#
loop_
_entity.id
_entity.type
_entity.pdbx_description
1 polymer ?
#
loop_
_entity_poly.entity_id
_entity_poly.type
_entity_poly.pdbx_seq_one_letter_code
_entity_poly.pdbx_strand_id
1 'polypeptide(L)'
;LFALLPELSRTTVKQYLRNRCISLAGVTTTQFDAPVTAGDTIEIYNVGSAEELQHPLIEELYRDDQFIVLHKRPGIPTISVGGASKSSLFQVMTHHLKKVDPNEKIFLLNRLDRDTEGIIIVARDRQLQQDLLAEWRSFVLSNSFEAVILGTLDASSGELTTRPTRDKKRGSDKRRNPGVSTRDKKPATFRASYEVLSTGPYITRVKLSLLTRNNSIRSTLASIGHPLLGDHRASESIAPELSKYLALRTTELTIFHPIRRQKMQFTLDTPLVNLDKISQARLTAAQKEALLIEATPSDQRKKRN
;
A
#
# COMPACT_ATOMS: atom_id res chain seq x y z
N LEU A 1 14.10 22.50 -26.03
CA LEU A 1 14.10 21.10 -25.52
C LEU A 1 14.14 20.09 -26.66
N PHE A 2 13.28 20.19 -27.69
CA PHE A 2 13.28 19.20 -28.79
C PHE A 2 14.60 19.16 -29.56
N ALA A 3 15.29 20.28 -29.71
CA ALA A 3 16.59 20.35 -30.34
C ALA A 3 17.73 19.82 -29.46
N LEU A 4 17.57 19.90 -28.14
CA LEU A 4 18.56 19.44 -27.14
C LEU A 4 18.43 17.95 -26.81
N LEU A 5 17.26 17.37 -27.07
CA LEU A 5 16.91 15.99 -26.74
C LEU A 5 16.35 15.25 -27.98
N PRO A 6 17.13 15.12 -29.07
CA PRO A 6 16.66 14.55 -30.31
C PRO A 6 16.27 13.07 -30.21
N GLU A 7 16.81 12.35 -29.21
CA GLU A 7 16.50 10.95 -28.92
C GLU A 7 15.14 10.76 -28.22
N LEU A 8 14.55 11.83 -27.67
CA LEU A 8 13.26 11.75 -27.01
C LEU A 8 12.11 12.15 -27.95
N SER A 9 11.01 11.40 -27.86
CA SER A 9 9.80 11.76 -28.59
C SER A 9 9.23 13.09 -28.08
N ARG A 10 8.52 13.83 -28.95
CA ARG A 10 7.82 15.06 -28.54
C ARG A 10 6.83 14.82 -27.40
N THR A 11 6.21 13.65 -27.37
CA THR A 11 5.29 13.24 -26.31
C THR A 11 6.03 13.09 -24.98
N THR A 12 7.20 12.45 -24.99
CA THR A 12 8.04 12.26 -23.79
C THR A 12 8.51 13.61 -23.21
N VAL A 13 8.97 14.53 -24.08
CA VAL A 13 9.40 15.87 -23.64
C VAL A 13 8.24 16.66 -23.03
N LYS A 14 7.04 16.57 -23.62
CA LYS A 14 5.83 17.18 -23.05
C LYS A 14 5.46 16.56 -21.71
N GLN A 15 5.67 15.25 -21.54
CA GLN A 15 5.45 14.58 -20.26
C GLN A 15 6.45 15.05 -19.18
N TYR A 16 7.72 15.22 -19.54
CA TYR A 16 8.71 15.79 -18.60
C TYR A 16 8.33 17.20 -18.13
N LEU A 17 7.86 18.07 -19.03
CA LEU A 17 7.35 19.38 -18.65
C LEU A 17 6.14 19.28 -17.75
N ARG A 18 5.14 18.49 -18.15
CA ARG A 18 3.90 18.27 -17.38
C ARG A 18 4.18 17.71 -15.98
N ASN A 19 5.15 16.83 -15.87
CA ASN A 19 5.53 16.17 -14.59
C ASN A 19 6.53 17.00 -13.77
N ARG A 20 6.79 18.26 -14.17
CA ARG A 20 7.76 19.15 -13.50
C ARG A 20 9.17 18.56 -13.40
N CYS A 21 9.54 17.75 -14.38
CA CYS A 21 10.86 17.16 -14.48
C CYS A 21 11.91 18.10 -15.10
N ILE A 22 11.57 19.33 -15.40
CA ILE A 22 12.44 20.30 -16.07
C ILE A 22 12.54 21.55 -15.22
N SER A 23 13.78 21.98 -14.92
CA SER A 23 14.04 23.31 -14.42
C SER A 23 14.77 24.15 -15.47
N LEU A 24 14.48 25.44 -15.50
CA LEU A 24 15.16 26.46 -16.28
C LEU A 24 15.77 27.46 -15.29
N ALA A 25 17.09 27.63 -15.35
CA ALA A 25 17.83 28.50 -14.42
C ALA A 25 17.49 28.25 -12.93
N GLY A 26 17.36 26.97 -12.53
CA GLY A 26 17.00 26.55 -11.18
C GLY A 26 15.51 26.67 -10.82
N VAL A 27 14.65 27.12 -11.72
CA VAL A 27 13.20 27.25 -11.51
C VAL A 27 12.47 26.17 -12.31
N THR A 28 11.73 25.32 -11.61
CA THR A 28 10.91 24.28 -12.26
C THR A 28 9.82 24.90 -13.12
N THR A 29 9.71 24.45 -14.36
CA THR A 29 8.71 24.96 -15.32
C THR A 29 7.87 23.84 -15.92
N THR A 30 6.59 24.15 -16.20
CA THR A 30 5.68 23.32 -17.00
C THR A 30 5.36 23.97 -18.34
N GLN A 31 5.83 25.20 -18.57
CA GLN A 31 5.56 25.95 -19.78
C GLN A 31 6.47 25.43 -20.91
N PHE A 32 5.85 25.03 -22.02
CA PHE A 32 6.59 24.54 -23.19
C PHE A 32 7.24 25.68 -24.02
N ASP A 33 6.74 26.90 -23.87
CA ASP A 33 7.14 28.13 -24.53
C ASP A 33 7.87 29.11 -23.61
N ALA A 34 8.37 28.63 -22.47
CA ALA A 34 9.15 29.45 -21.54
C ALA A 34 10.35 30.05 -22.30
N PRO A 35 10.59 31.37 -22.16
CA PRO A 35 11.72 32.03 -22.81
C PRO A 35 13.04 31.49 -22.25
N VAL A 36 13.97 31.18 -23.13
CA VAL A 36 15.32 30.66 -22.79
C VAL A 36 16.34 31.62 -23.36
N THR A 37 17.26 32.07 -22.53
CA THR A 37 18.37 32.95 -22.91
C THR A 37 19.68 32.19 -23.02
N ALA A 38 20.63 32.69 -23.81
CA ALA A 38 21.93 32.07 -23.91
C ALA A 38 22.64 32.13 -22.55
N GLY A 39 23.07 30.96 -22.04
CA GLY A 39 23.66 30.80 -20.71
C GLY A 39 22.73 30.21 -19.65
N ASP A 40 21.43 30.08 -19.92
CA ASP A 40 20.52 29.41 -18.99
C ASP A 40 20.84 27.91 -18.91
N THR A 41 20.83 27.40 -17.70
CA THR A 41 20.96 25.96 -17.44
C THR A 41 19.60 25.28 -17.45
N ILE A 42 19.45 24.25 -18.27
CA ILE A 42 18.27 23.39 -18.28
C ILE A 42 18.65 22.08 -17.59
N GLU A 43 17.97 21.76 -16.50
CA GLU A 43 18.13 20.51 -15.78
C GLU A 43 16.91 19.63 -16.02
N ILE A 44 17.17 18.34 -16.24
CA ILE A 44 16.12 17.35 -16.48
C ILE A 44 16.22 16.29 -15.38
N TYR A 45 15.15 16.14 -14.64
CA TYR A 45 15.06 15.18 -13.54
C TYR A 45 14.25 13.97 -13.98
N ASN A 46 14.67 12.78 -13.57
CA ASN A 46 13.92 11.55 -13.82
C ASN A 46 12.61 11.48 -13.02
N VAL A 47 12.50 12.28 -11.98
CA VAL A 47 11.31 12.43 -11.14
C VAL A 47 11.00 13.92 -11.05
N GLY A 48 9.77 14.30 -11.38
CA GLY A 48 9.37 15.70 -11.36
C GLY A 48 9.43 16.30 -9.96
N SER A 49 9.86 17.57 -9.88
CA SER A 49 9.76 18.38 -8.67
C SER A 49 8.30 18.83 -8.45
N ALA A 50 7.34 17.89 -8.43
CA ALA A 50 6.02 18.19 -7.87
C ALA A 50 6.23 18.66 -6.43
N GLU A 51 5.45 19.65 -5.96
CA GLU A 51 5.39 19.89 -4.52
C GLU A 51 5.26 18.53 -3.82
N GLU A 52 6.19 18.24 -2.92
CA GLU A 52 6.17 17.00 -2.17
C GLU A 52 4.82 16.87 -1.46
N LEU A 53 4.21 15.70 -1.53
CA LEU A 53 2.94 15.48 -0.85
C LEU A 53 3.13 15.61 0.66
N GLN A 54 2.73 16.74 1.24
CA GLN A 54 2.75 16.94 2.68
C GLN A 54 1.48 16.37 3.32
N HIS A 55 1.52 15.09 3.71
CA HIS A 55 0.40 14.45 4.39
C HIS A 55 0.90 13.48 5.49
N PRO A 56 0.42 13.58 6.75
CA PRO A 56 0.96 12.80 7.85
C PRO A 56 0.78 11.28 7.73
N LEU A 57 -0.18 10.84 6.91
CA LEU A 57 -0.55 9.43 6.75
C LEU A 57 -0.24 8.86 5.36
N ILE A 58 0.34 9.64 4.46
CA ILE A 58 0.66 9.22 3.09
C ILE A 58 2.03 9.78 2.74
N GLU A 59 2.92 8.90 2.32
CA GLU A 59 4.26 9.23 1.86
C GLU A 59 4.44 8.67 0.44
N GLU A 60 5.04 9.44 -0.43
CA GLU A 60 5.34 9.01 -1.79
C GLU A 60 6.71 8.32 -1.81
N LEU A 61 6.72 7.03 -2.15
CA LEU A 61 7.96 6.24 -2.24
C LEU A 61 8.60 6.31 -3.63
N TYR A 62 7.76 6.47 -4.66
CA TYR A 62 8.19 6.51 -6.05
C TYR A 62 7.14 7.13 -6.95
N ARG A 63 7.59 7.81 -8.01
CA ARG A 63 6.72 8.32 -9.08
C ARG A 63 7.44 8.26 -10.42
N ASP A 64 6.69 7.89 -11.47
CA ASP A 64 7.07 8.09 -12.87
C ASP A 64 5.83 8.35 -13.74
N ASP A 65 5.98 8.18 -15.06
CA ASP A 65 4.88 8.42 -16.02
C ASP A 65 3.81 7.32 -15.98
N GLN A 66 4.12 6.15 -15.42
CA GLN A 66 3.24 5.00 -15.40
C GLN A 66 2.49 4.88 -14.08
N PHE A 67 3.18 5.01 -12.95
CA PHE A 67 2.59 4.84 -11.63
C PHE A 67 3.25 5.65 -10.53
N ILE A 68 2.52 5.75 -9.43
CA ILE A 68 2.98 6.30 -8.17
C ILE A 68 2.87 5.19 -7.13
N VAL A 69 3.93 4.99 -6.35
CA VAL A 69 3.97 4.06 -5.23
C VAL A 69 3.92 4.86 -3.94
N LEU A 70 3.01 4.49 -3.07
CA LEU A 70 2.70 5.23 -1.86
C LEU A 70 2.83 4.34 -0.62
N HIS A 71 3.40 4.86 0.44
CA HIS A 71 3.27 4.30 1.78
C HIS A 71 2.02 4.89 2.44
N LYS A 72 1.05 4.05 2.72
CA LYS A 72 -0.16 4.40 3.46
C LYS A 72 0.01 4.01 4.92
N ARG A 73 -0.02 4.97 5.82
CA ARG A 73 -0.07 4.73 7.26
C ARG A 73 -1.48 4.36 7.73
N PRO A 74 -1.65 3.72 8.90
CA PRO A 74 -2.96 3.41 9.44
C PRO A 74 -3.74 4.69 9.78
N GLY A 75 -5.08 4.62 9.73
CA GLY A 75 -5.99 5.74 10.06
C GLY A 75 -6.68 6.39 8.86
N ILE A 76 -6.17 6.18 7.63
CA ILE A 76 -6.78 6.69 6.40
C ILE A 76 -7.25 5.52 5.51
N PRO A 77 -8.51 5.51 5.02
CA PRO A 77 -8.96 4.50 4.08
C PRO A 77 -8.34 4.72 2.69
N THR A 78 -8.12 3.66 1.93
CA THR A 78 -7.68 3.77 0.52
C THR A 78 -8.74 4.48 -0.33
N ILE A 79 -10.02 4.11 -0.15
CA ILE A 79 -11.19 4.71 -0.81
C ILE A 79 -12.26 4.98 0.24
N SER A 80 -12.96 6.12 0.16
CA SER A 80 -14.13 6.40 0.98
C SER A 80 -15.35 5.63 0.46
N VAL A 81 -16.12 5.04 1.37
CA VAL A 81 -17.39 4.38 1.07
C VAL A 81 -18.53 5.19 1.70
N GLY A 82 -19.50 5.60 0.89
CA GLY A 82 -20.78 6.16 1.36
C GLY A 82 -20.69 7.53 2.00
N GLY A 83 -20.41 8.59 1.25
CA GLY A 83 -20.73 9.99 1.64
C GLY A 83 -20.14 10.54 2.94
N ALA A 84 -19.46 9.72 3.73
CA ALA A 84 -18.82 10.12 4.97
C ALA A 84 -17.64 11.03 4.67
N SER A 85 -17.67 12.22 5.17
CA SER A 85 -16.80 13.38 4.91
C SER A 85 -15.31 13.22 5.31
N LYS A 86 -14.81 12.00 5.44
CA LYS A 86 -13.40 11.77 5.78
C LYS A 86 -12.62 11.48 4.50
N SER A 87 -11.58 12.28 4.26
CA SER A 87 -10.69 12.12 3.12
C SER A 87 -10.10 10.72 3.06
N SER A 88 -10.02 10.15 1.86
CA SER A 88 -9.32 8.90 1.56
C SER A 88 -7.99 9.18 0.87
N LEU A 89 -7.09 8.21 0.89
CA LEU A 89 -5.82 8.29 0.15
C LEU A 89 -6.08 8.67 -1.32
N PHE A 90 -7.06 8.04 -1.96
CA PHE A 90 -7.42 8.33 -3.34
C PHE A 90 -7.85 9.79 -3.56
N GLN A 91 -8.65 10.36 -2.66
CA GLN A 91 -9.08 11.75 -2.74
C GLN A 91 -7.92 12.73 -2.50
N VAL A 92 -7.08 12.46 -1.49
CA VAL A 92 -5.90 13.28 -1.19
C VAL A 92 -4.97 13.33 -2.39
N MET A 93 -4.63 12.16 -2.95
CA MET A 93 -3.76 12.05 -4.13
C MET A 93 -4.38 12.72 -5.36
N THR A 94 -5.66 12.48 -5.63
CA THR A 94 -6.36 13.12 -6.75
C THR A 94 -6.34 14.64 -6.62
N HIS A 95 -6.59 15.17 -5.42
CA HIS A 95 -6.56 16.62 -5.18
C HIS A 95 -5.14 17.17 -5.33
N HIS A 96 -4.13 16.49 -4.79
CA HIS A 96 -2.74 16.90 -4.89
C HIS A 96 -2.27 16.97 -6.35
N LEU A 97 -2.54 15.93 -7.14
CA LEU A 97 -2.12 15.87 -8.54
C LEU A 97 -2.85 16.89 -9.42
N LYS A 98 -4.13 17.14 -9.17
CA LYS A 98 -4.92 18.11 -9.91
C LYS A 98 -4.51 19.57 -9.68
N LYS A 99 -3.75 19.88 -8.62
CA LYS A 99 -3.15 21.22 -8.46
C LYS A 99 -2.10 21.48 -9.54
N VAL A 100 -1.45 20.43 -10.06
CA VAL A 100 -0.42 20.51 -11.09
C VAL A 100 -1.04 20.37 -12.49
N ASP A 101 -1.87 19.33 -12.69
CA ASP A 101 -2.62 19.11 -13.92
C ASP A 101 -4.08 18.80 -13.59
N PRO A 102 -5.03 19.71 -13.89
CA PRO A 102 -6.45 19.49 -13.62
C PRO A 102 -7.04 18.24 -14.29
N ASN A 103 -6.41 17.75 -15.36
CA ASN A 103 -6.85 16.57 -16.11
C ASN A 103 -6.22 15.27 -15.59
N GLU A 104 -5.27 15.34 -14.65
CA GLU A 104 -4.60 14.18 -14.11
C GLU A 104 -5.61 13.23 -13.44
N LYS A 105 -5.46 11.94 -13.77
CA LYS A 105 -6.29 10.87 -13.23
C LYS A 105 -5.39 9.76 -12.71
N ILE A 106 -5.81 9.15 -11.61
CA ILE A 106 -5.13 7.99 -11.04
C ILE A 106 -6.10 6.82 -10.89
N PHE A 107 -5.55 5.61 -10.92
CA PHE A 107 -6.31 4.37 -10.89
C PHE A 107 -5.64 3.40 -9.95
N LEU A 108 -6.34 2.96 -8.92
CA LEU A 108 -5.79 2.06 -7.90
C LEU A 108 -5.53 0.66 -8.48
N LEU A 109 -4.34 0.13 -8.22
CA LEU A 109 -3.97 -1.26 -8.54
C LEU A 109 -4.25 -2.20 -7.37
N ASN A 110 -4.06 -1.73 -6.13
CA ASN A 110 -4.38 -2.47 -4.91
C ASN A 110 -5.07 -1.58 -3.87
N ARG A 111 -5.56 -2.18 -2.81
CA ARG A 111 -6.22 -1.48 -1.70
C ARG A 111 -5.82 -2.11 -0.38
N LEU A 112 -5.75 -1.28 0.65
CA LEU A 112 -5.60 -1.69 2.04
C LEU A 112 -6.76 -1.12 2.87
N ASP A 113 -7.10 -1.81 3.95
CA ASP A 113 -8.08 -1.32 4.90
C ASP A 113 -7.59 -0.04 5.58
N ARG A 114 -8.52 0.70 6.21
CA ARG A 114 -8.21 1.95 6.90
C ARG A 114 -7.07 1.79 7.91
N ASP A 115 -7.13 0.72 8.70
CA ASP A 115 -6.25 0.49 9.84
C ASP A 115 -5.03 -0.39 9.49
N THR A 116 -4.89 -0.77 8.22
CA THR A 116 -3.73 -1.49 7.69
C THR A 116 -2.69 -0.51 7.15
N GLU A 117 -1.45 -0.69 7.54
CA GLU A 117 -0.28 0.00 6.98
C GLU A 117 0.25 -0.73 5.75
N GLY A 118 0.81 0.01 4.78
CA GLY A 118 1.49 -0.66 3.69
C GLY A 118 1.58 0.11 2.39
N ILE A 119 1.96 -0.60 1.35
CA ILE A 119 2.30 -0.07 0.04
C ILE A 119 1.06 -0.09 -0.87
N ILE A 120 0.73 1.06 -1.44
CA ILE A 120 -0.31 1.24 -2.45
C ILE A 120 0.32 1.65 -3.76
N ILE A 121 -0.12 1.03 -4.85
CA ILE A 121 0.25 1.42 -6.20
C ILE A 121 -0.97 2.02 -6.90
N VAL A 122 -0.77 3.15 -7.55
CA VAL A 122 -1.74 3.78 -8.44
C VAL A 122 -1.15 3.92 -9.84
N ALA A 123 -1.88 3.51 -10.85
CA ALA A 123 -1.54 3.77 -12.25
C ALA A 123 -2.01 5.18 -12.63
N ARG A 124 -1.30 5.81 -13.56
CA ARG A 124 -1.62 7.15 -14.10
C ARG A 124 -2.44 7.09 -15.39
N ASP A 125 -2.61 5.89 -15.92
CA ASP A 125 -3.43 5.61 -17.10
C ASP A 125 -4.41 4.46 -16.85
N ARG A 126 -5.61 4.56 -17.43
CA ARG A 126 -6.68 3.58 -17.23
C ARG A 126 -6.42 2.27 -17.97
N GLN A 127 -5.88 2.34 -19.18
CA GLN A 127 -5.57 1.14 -19.96
C GLN A 127 -4.44 0.38 -19.28
N LEU A 128 -3.39 1.09 -18.87
CA LEU A 128 -2.30 0.50 -18.08
C LEU A 128 -2.83 -0.20 -16.81
N GLN A 129 -3.75 0.43 -16.06
CA GLN A 129 -4.36 -0.23 -14.90
C GLN A 129 -5.03 -1.54 -15.30
N GLN A 130 -5.81 -1.56 -16.37
CA GLN A 130 -6.53 -2.76 -16.81
C GLN A 130 -5.57 -3.87 -17.21
N ASP A 131 -4.51 -3.54 -17.96
CA ASP A 131 -3.49 -4.49 -18.42
C ASP A 131 -2.72 -5.09 -17.22
N LEU A 132 -2.28 -4.27 -16.28
CA LEU A 132 -1.59 -4.74 -15.07
C LEU A 132 -2.49 -5.58 -14.16
N LEU A 133 -3.78 -5.27 -14.11
CA LEU A 133 -4.72 -6.08 -13.35
C LEU A 133 -5.04 -7.42 -14.02
N ALA A 134 -5.02 -7.49 -15.34
CA ALA A 134 -5.18 -8.72 -16.09
C ALA A 134 -3.96 -9.64 -15.91
N GLU A 135 -2.76 -9.07 -15.98
CA GLU A 135 -1.47 -9.77 -15.86
C GLU A 135 -0.83 -9.61 -14.48
N TRP A 136 -1.65 -9.62 -13.42
CA TRP A 136 -1.20 -9.33 -12.06
C TRP A 136 0.04 -10.08 -11.60
N ARG A 137 0.14 -11.38 -11.92
CA ARG A 137 1.27 -12.21 -11.50
C ARG A 137 2.57 -11.91 -12.23
N SER A 138 2.48 -11.40 -13.45
CA SER A 138 3.63 -10.95 -14.22
C SER A 138 4.10 -9.59 -13.75
N PHE A 139 3.18 -8.77 -13.25
CA PHE A 139 3.45 -7.44 -12.72
C PHE A 139 3.94 -7.46 -11.27
N VAL A 140 3.22 -8.10 -10.36
CA VAL A 140 3.60 -8.23 -8.93
C VAL A 140 4.33 -9.54 -8.71
N LEU A 141 5.65 -9.46 -8.57
CA LEU A 141 6.53 -10.61 -8.41
C LEU A 141 6.55 -11.14 -6.97
N SER A 142 6.50 -10.23 -5.98
CA SER A 142 6.31 -10.56 -4.57
C SER A 142 5.49 -9.51 -3.86
N ASN A 143 4.72 -9.94 -2.85
CA ASN A 143 3.95 -9.06 -1.98
C ASN A 143 3.89 -9.68 -0.59
N SER A 144 4.77 -9.22 0.28
CA SER A 144 4.96 -9.76 1.63
C SER A 144 4.35 -8.83 2.67
N PHE A 145 3.73 -9.47 3.65
CA PHE A 145 3.16 -8.81 4.82
C PHE A 145 3.78 -9.37 6.09
N GLU A 146 3.82 -8.56 7.10
CA GLU A 146 4.03 -8.97 8.47
C GLU A 146 2.74 -8.77 9.24
N ALA A 147 2.42 -9.73 10.09
CA ALA A 147 1.23 -9.71 10.92
C ALA A 147 1.55 -10.22 12.33
N VAL A 148 0.80 -9.71 13.32
CA VAL A 148 0.72 -10.30 14.65
C VAL A 148 -0.68 -10.87 14.82
N ILE A 149 -0.75 -12.17 15.09
CA ILE A 149 -2.00 -12.92 15.28
C ILE A 149 -2.17 -13.33 16.73
N LEU A 150 -3.40 -13.57 17.15
CA LEU A 150 -3.71 -14.15 18.47
C LEU A 150 -3.55 -15.66 18.42
N GLY A 151 -2.97 -16.22 19.49
CA GLY A 151 -2.68 -17.65 19.61
C GLY A 151 -1.41 -18.08 18.88
N THR A 152 -1.19 -19.40 18.88
CA THR A 152 -0.03 -20.05 18.28
C THR A 152 -0.46 -20.93 17.11
N LEU A 153 0.36 -20.98 16.06
CA LEU A 153 0.15 -21.88 14.93
C LEU A 153 0.87 -23.22 15.20
N ASP A 154 0.25 -24.32 14.78
CA ASP A 154 0.80 -25.66 14.99
C ASP A 154 2.09 -25.93 14.19
N ALA A 155 2.24 -25.25 13.06
CA ALA A 155 3.41 -25.37 12.19
C ALA A 155 4.14 -24.03 12.03
N SER A 156 5.47 -24.06 11.93
CA SER A 156 6.31 -22.89 11.70
C SER A 156 6.15 -22.27 10.31
N SER A 157 5.58 -23.01 9.36
CA SER A 157 5.27 -22.52 8.01
C SER A 157 4.14 -23.32 7.37
N GLY A 158 3.46 -22.73 6.39
CA GLY A 158 2.39 -23.40 5.68
C GLY A 158 1.69 -22.50 4.66
N GLU A 159 0.54 -22.96 4.16
CA GLU A 159 -0.31 -22.20 3.26
C GLU A 159 -1.67 -21.87 3.91
N LEU A 160 -2.12 -20.67 3.69
CA LEU A 160 -3.46 -20.20 4.01
C LEU A 160 -4.28 -20.14 2.73
N THR A 161 -5.43 -20.80 2.73
CA THR A 161 -6.35 -20.77 1.59
C THR A 161 -7.77 -20.62 2.09
N THR A 162 -8.48 -19.63 1.59
CA THR A 162 -9.93 -19.54 1.82
C THR A 162 -10.66 -19.28 0.53
N ARG A 163 -11.83 -19.91 0.42
CA ARG A 163 -12.83 -19.57 -0.59
C ARG A 163 -13.81 -18.62 0.07
N PRO A 164 -14.09 -17.45 -0.52
CA PRO A 164 -15.12 -16.58 0.01
C PRO A 164 -16.43 -17.35 0.08
N THR A 165 -16.95 -17.57 1.28
CA THR A 165 -18.31 -18.02 1.48
C THR A 165 -19.26 -16.93 0.97
N ARG A 166 -20.23 -17.29 0.12
CA ARG A 166 -21.34 -16.38 -0.20
C ARG A 166 -22.10 -16.15 1.10
N ASP A 167 -21.88 -15.01 1.73
CA ASP A 167 -22.72 -14.57 2.84
C ASP A 167 -24.18 -14.47 2.36
N LYS A 168 -25.00 -15.46 2.74
CA LYS A 168 -26.44 -15.49 2.48
C LYS A 168 -27.21 -14.43 3.28
N LYS A 169 -26.53 -13.57 4.07
CA LYS A 169 -27.15 -12.57 4.94
C LYS A 169 -26.55 -11.16 4.76
N ARG A 170 -26.57 -10.63 3.55
CA ARG A 170 -26.66 -9.17 3.40
C ARG A 170 -28.04 -8.85 2.83
N GLY A 171 -28.83 -8.25 3.70
CA GLY A 171 -30.17 -7.79 3.42
C GLY A 171 -30.24 -7.04 2.09
N SER A 172 -31.35 -7.23 1.42
CA SER A 172 -31.74 -6.61 0.17
C SER A 172 -31.67 -5.08 0.21
N ASP A 173 -30.48 -4.52 -0.04
CA ASP A 173 -30.39 -3.08 -0.33
C ASP A 173 -30.78 -2.86 -1.78
N LYS A 174 -32.02 -2.41 -1.95
CA LYS A 174 -32.74 -2.22 -3.21
C LYS A 174 -32.21 -1.06 -4.08
N ARG A 175 -30.93 -0.69 -3.99
CA ARG A 175 -30.32 0.33 -4.84
C ARG A 175 -29.22 -0.27 -5.72
N ARG A 176 -29.59 -1.23 -6.56
CA ARG A 176 -28.73 -1.72 -7.64
C ARG A 176 -29.09 -0.99 -8.93
N ASN A 177 -28.13 -0.29 -9.51
CA ASN A 177 -28.20 0.19 -10.89
C ASN A 177 -28.44 -1.02 -11.83
N PRO A 178 -29.48 -1.03 -12.68
CA PRO A 178 -29.86 -2.20 -13.49
C PRO A 178 -29.01 -2.42 -14.75
N GLY A 179 -27.76 -1.94 -14.79
CA GLY A 179 -26.93 -2.00 -16.01
C GLY A 179 -25.65 -2.83 -15.94
N VAL A 180 -25.26 -3.38 -14.79
CA VAL A 180 -24.03 -4.18 -14.68
C VAL A 180 -24.35 -5.61 -14.32
N SER A 181 -24.37 -6.48 -15.31
CA SER A 181 -24.47 -7.93 -15.14
C SER A 181 -23.20 -8.43 -14.41
N THR A 182 -23.33 -8.68 -13.11
CA THR A 182 -22.32 -9.37 -12.30
C THR A 182 -22.53 -10.87 -12.26
N ARG A 183 -23.21 -11.43 -13.30
CA ARG A 183 -23.35 -12.88 -13.43
C ARG A 183 -21.97 -13.46 -13.77
N ASP A 184 -21.55 -14.45 -12.95
CA ASP A 184 -20.46 -15.41 -13.20
C ASP A 184 -19.00 -15.07 -12.85
N LYS A 185 -18.70 -14.08 -12.05
CA LYS A 185 -17.37 -14.07 -11.44
C LYS A 185 -17.35 -15.03 -10.23
N LYS A 186 -16.75 -16.22 -10.40
CA LYS A 186 -16.41 -17.10 -9.27
C LYS A 186 -15.68 -16.26 -8.23
N PRO A 187 -16.05 -16.35 -6.93
CA PRO A 187 -15.39 -15.60 -5.90
C PRO A 187 -13.89 -15.96 -5.92
N ALA A 188 -13.04 -14.93 -5.97
CA ALA A 188 -11.59 -15.13 -6.06
C ALA A 188 -11.10 -15.83 -4.79
N THR A 189 -10.42 -16.96 -4.95
CA THR A 189 -9.78 -17.68 -3.86
C THR A 189 -8.61 -16.85 -3.33
N PHE A 190 -8.52 -16.68 -2.01
CA PHE A 190 -7.33 -16.14 -1.36
C PHE A 190 -6.32 -17.26 -1.15
N ARG A 191 -5.04 -17.01 -1.43
CA ARG A 191 -3.92 -17.90 -1.10
C ARG A 191 -2.73 -17.07 -0.66
N ALA A 192 -2.10 -17.48 0.43
CA ALA A 192 -0.84 -16.95 0.93
C ALA A 192 -0.02 -18.08 1.55
N SER A 193 1.30 -18.04 1.44
CA SER A 193 2.18 -18.80 2.32
C SER A 193 2.44 -18.01 3.59
N TYR A 194 2.70 -18.68 4.70
CA TYR A 194 3.11 -18.07 5.94
C TYR A 194 4.38 -18.71 6.51
N GLU A 195 5.12 -17.91 7.28
CA GLU A 195 6.27 -18.30 8.06
C GLU A 195 6.17 -17.66 9.43
N VAL A 196 6.33 -18.44 10.51
CA VAL A 196 6.35 -17.93 11.88
C VAL A 196 7.71 -17.30 12.15
N LEU A 197 7.71 -16.00 12.48
CA LEU A 197 8.91 -15.26 12.80
C LEU A 197 9.28 -15.35 14.28
N SER A 198 8.26 -15.32 15.15
CA SER A 198 8.41 -15.49 16.59
C SER A 198 7.07 -15.84 17.23
N THR A 199 7.10 -16.55 18.35
CA THR A 199 5.92 -16.99 19.10
C THR A 199 6.06 -16.54 20.55
N GLY A 200 5.05 -15.86 21.06
CA GLY A 200 4.87 -15.57 22.48
C GLY A 200 3.77 -16.45 23.09
N PRO A 201 3.48 -16.30 24.39
CA PRO A 201 2.47 -17.13 25.08
C PRO A 201 1.06 -17.04 24.48
N TYR A 202 0.67 -15.90 23.92
CA TYR A 202 -0.67 -15.62 23.41
C TYR A 202 -0.72 -15.01 22.02
N ILE A 203 0.43 -14.66 21.45
CA ILE A 203 0.52 -14.03 20.13
C ILE A 203 1.65 -14.65 19.33
N THR A 204 1.49 -14.63 18.02
CA THR A 204 2.50 -15.08 17.08
C THR A 204 2.73 -14.02 16.02
N ARG A 205 3.98 -13.72 15.70
CA ARG A 205 4.39 -12.86 14.61
C ARG A 205 4.66 -13.72 13.39
N VAL A 206 4.01 -13.41 12.28
CA VAL A 206 4.08 -14.17 11.05
C VAL A 206 4.43 -13.29 9.86
N LYS A 207 5.23 -13.83 8.95
CA LYS A 207 5.40 -13.31 7.60
C LYS A 207 4.41 -13.99 6.69
N LEU A 208 3.73 -13.23 5.85
CA LEU A 208 2.75 -13.71 4.87
C LEU A 208 3.20 -13.29 3.48
N SER A 209 3.26 -14.22 2.54
CA SER A 209 3.55 -13.95 1.13
C SER A 209 2.30 -14.25 0.30
N LEU A 210 1.73 -13.21 -0.31
CA LEU A 210 0.50 -13.34 -1.09
C LEU A 210 0.76 -14.04 -2.42
N LEU A 211 0.02 -15.10 -2.67
CA LEU A 211 0.01 -15.87 -3.91
C LEU A 211 -1.13 -15.43 -4.87
N THR A 212 -2.01 -14.54 -4.38
CA THR A 212 -3.16 -14.02 -5.12
C THR A 212 -3.29 -12.52 -4.94
N ARG A 213 -3.94 -11.84 -5.89
CA ARG A 213 -4.22 -10.40 -5.79
C ARG A 213 -5.21 -10.07 -4.66
N ASN A 214 -6.08 -11.01 -4.31
CA ASN A 214 -7.06 -10.81 -3.26
C ASN A 214 -6.37 -10.72 -1.90
N ASN A 215 -6.54 -9.61 -1.22
CA ASN A 215 -6.02 -9.37 0.12
C ASN A 215 -7.12 -9.64 1.15
N SER A 216 -7.38 -10.91 1.45
CA SER A 216 -8.33 -11.34 2.48
C SER A 216 -7.63 -11.88 3.74
N ILE A 217 -6.41 -11.41 4.03
CA ILE A 217 -5.59 -11.86 5.17
C ILE A 217 -6.42 -11.83 6.46
N ARG A 218 -7.03 -10.69 6.77
CA ARG A 218 -7.81 -10.48 7.99
C ARG A 218 -8.91 -11.52 8.19
N SER A 219 -9.78 -11.68 7.18
CA SER A 219 -10.90 -12.62 7.27
C SER A 219 -10.44 -14.07 7.25
N THR A 220 -9.35 -14.37 6.57
CA THR A 220 -8.77 -15.71 6.51
C THR A 220 -8.22 -16.12 7.87
N LEU A 221 -7.37 -15.29 8.48
CA LEU A 221 -6.79 -15.58 9.79
C LEU A 221 -7.88 -15.70 10.87
N ALA A 222 -8.90 -14.82 10.84
CA ALA A 222 -10.03 -14.93 11.74
C ALA A 222 -10.82 -16.23 11.55
N SER A 223 -11.00 -16.70 10.29
CA SER A 223 -11.76 -17.93 9.99
C SER A 223 -11.09 -19.20 10.49
N ILE A 224 -9.78 -19.19 10.69
CA ILE A 224 -9.01 -20.32 11.24
C ILE A 224 -8.75 -20.19 12.76
N GLY A 225 -9.38 -19.22 13.42
CA GLY A 225 -9.26 -19.03 14.87
C GLY A 225 -8.06 -18.17 15.32
N HIS A 226 -7.30 -17.60 14.40
CA HIS A 226 -6.13 -16.76 14.68
C HIS A 226 -6.33 -15.32 14.15
N PRO A 227 -7.26 -14.52 14.73
CA PRO A 227 -7.49 -13.16 14.28
C PRO A 227 -6.25 -12.28 14.50
N LEU A 228 -6.15 -11.22 13.73
CA LEU A 228 -5.08 -10.23 13.89
C LEU A 228 -5.21 -9.50 15.23
N LEU A 229 -4.10 -9.23 15.86
CA LEU A 229 -4.06 -8.29 16.98
C LEU A 229 -4.61 -6.94 16.51
N GLY A 230 -5.57 -6.37 17.28
CA GLY A 230 -6.28 -5.15 16.92
C GLY A 230 -7.46 -5.35 15.95
N ASP A 231 -7.85 -6.58 15.65
CA ASP A 231 -9.07 -6.86 14.90
C ASP A 231 -10.32 -6.87 15.77
N HIS A 232 -10.84 -5.69 16.08
CA HIS A 232 -12.04 -5.52 16.90
C HIS A 232 -13.34 -6.13 16.31
N ARG A 233 -13.31 -6.61 15.07
CA ARG A 233 -14.48 -7.29 14.45
C ARG A 233 -14.46 -8.78 14.69
N ALA A 234 -13.29 -9.35 14.94
CA ALA A 234 -13.09 -10.79 15.06
C ALA A 234 -12.81 -11.26 16.49
N SER A 235 -12.34 -10.38 17.36
CA SER A 235 -12.05 -10.71 18.77
C SER A 235 -12.23 -9.52 19.69
N GLU A 236 -12.49 -9.80 20.98
CA GLU A 236 -12.33 -8.79 22.02
C GLU A 236 -10.86 -8.40 22.10
N SER A 237 -10.61 -7.10 22.29
CA SER A 237 -9.24 -6.60 22.33
C SER A 237 -8.53 -7.04 23.60
N ILE A 238 -7.44 -7.79 23.45
CA ILE A 238 -6.58 -8.17 24.58
C ILE A 238 -5.88 -6.93 25.17
N ALA A 239 -5.63 -5.91 24.34
CA ALA A 239 -4.97 -4.68 24.74
C ALA A 239 -5.46 -3.51 23.87
N PRO A 240 -6.59 -2.86 24.23
CA PRO A 240 -7.17 -1.76 23.46
C PRO A 240 -6.19 -0.63 23.17
N GLU A 241 -5.26 -0.37 24.08
CA GLU A 241 -4.26 0.69 23.96
C GLU A 241 -3.20 0.39 22.89
N LEU A 242 -2.91 -0.89 22.67
CA LEU A 242 -1.96 -1.35 21.63
C LEU A 242 -2.63 -1.61 20.29
N SER A 243 -3.93 -1.85 20.33
CA SER A 243 -4.74 -2.33 19.23
C SER A 243 -5.55 -1.23 18.54
N LYS A 244 -5.12 0.03 18.63
CA LYS A 244 -5.77 1.13 17.91
C LYS A 244 -5.85 0.84 16.40
N TYR A 245 -4.87 0.11 15.87
CA TYR A 245 -4.78 -0.29 14.48
C TYR A 245 -4.53 -1.80 14.37
N LEU A 246 -4.83 -2.36 13.21
CA LEU A 246 -4.52 -3.75 12.89
C LEU A 246 -3.00 -3.97 12.87
N ALA A 247 -2.55 -5.01 13.56
CA ALA A 247 -1.16 -5.45 13.48
C ALA A 247 -0.91 -6.20 12.17
N LEU A 248 -1.05 -5.51 11.05
CA LEU A 248 -0.85 -5.99 9.70
C LEU A 248 -0.22 -4.89 8.85
N ARG A 249 0.88 -5.21 8.19
CA ARG A 249 1.61 -4.29 7.32
C ARG A 249 2.21 -5.00 6.12
N THR A 250 2.22 -4.33 4.97
CA THR A 250 3.09 -4.72 3.85
C THR A 250 4.53 -4.42 4.23
N THR A 251 5.40 -5.41 4.18
CA THR A 251 6.84 -5.23 4.43
C THR A 251 7.63 -5.07 3.15
N GLU A 252 7.18 -5.76 2.10
CA GLU A 252 7.86 -5.75 0.82
C GLU A 252 6.85 -5.88 -0.32
N LEU A 253 7.08 -5.11 -1.37
CA LEU A 253 6.39 -5.25 -2.65
C LEU A 253 7.42 -5.16 -3.77
N THR A 254 7.54 -6.21 -4.57
CA THR A 254 8.38 -6.24 -5.76
C THR A 254 7.51 -6.29 -7.00
N ILE A 255 7.72 -5.36 -7.91
CA ILE A 255 7.02 -5.29 -9.20
C ILE A 255 8.01 -5.42 -10.36
N PHE A 256 7.50 -5.82 -11.51
CA PHE A 256 8.21 -5.74 -12.79
C PHE A 256 7.67 -4.54 -13.56
N HIS A 257 8.52 -3.54 -13.76
CA HIS A 257 8.13 -2.32 -14.47
C HIS A 257 7.92 -2.58 -15.96
N PRO A 258 6.70 -2.40 -16.52
CA PRO A 258 6.38 -2.86 -17.87
C PRO A 258 7.16 -2.14 -18.97
N ILE A 259 7.45 -0.85 -18.80
CA ILE A 259 8.16 -0.03 -19.78
C ILE A 259 9.68 -0.11 -19.59
N ARG A 260 10.16 0.07 -18.33
CA ARG A 260 11.61 0.03 -18.02
C ARG A 260 12.17 -1.39 -18.03
N ARG A 261 11.32 -2.42 -18.06
CA ARG A 261 11.68 -3.85 -18.05
C ARG A 261 12.66 -4.24 -16.94
N GLN A 262 12.45 -3.70 -15.76
CA GLN A 262 13.30 -3.96 -14.58
C GLN A 262 12.45 -4.28 -13.36
N LYS A 263 13.05 -5.03 -12.43
CA LYS A 263 12.46 -5.27 -11.11
C LYS A 263 12.64 -4.03 -10.26
N MET A 264 11.59 -3.64 -9.55
CA MET A 264 11.59 -2.58 -8.57
C MET A 264 11.06 -3.13 -7.25
N GLN A 265 11.81 -2.94 -6.17
CA GLN A 265 11.48 -3.42 -4.84
C GLN A 265 11.26 -2.23 -3.92
N PHE A 266 10.17 -2.28 -3.17
CA PHE A 266 9.80 -1.30 -2.15
C PHE A 266 9.67 -2.02 -0.82
N THR A 267 10.33 -1.50 0.20
CA THR A 267 10.36 -2.08 1.56
C THR A 267 9.90 -1.05 2.58
N LEU A 268 9.26 -1.53 3.65
CA LEU A 268 8.91 -0.73 4.82
C LEU A 268 9.55 -1.35 6.06
N ASP A 269 10.50 -0.64 6.65
CA ASP A 269 11.34 -1.15 7.74
C ASP A 269 10.87 -0.73 9.15
N THR A 270 9.75 0.02 9.26
CA THR A 270 9.22 0.43 10.57
C THR A 270 8.71 -0.80 11.33
N PRO A 271 8.92 -0.92 12.64
CA PRO A 271 8.41 -2.05 13.41
C PRO A 271 6.87 -2.04 13.43
N LEU A 272 6.25 -3.21 13.21
CA LEU A 272 4.79 -3.37 13.17
C LEU A 272 4.14 -3.11 14.54
N VAL A 273 4.82 -3.52 15.61
CA VAL A 273 4.41 -3.30 16.99
C VAL A 273 5.52 -2.54 17.69
N ASN A 274 5.20 -1.37 18.23
CA ASN A 274 6.15 -0.61 19.00
C ASN A 274 6.22 -1.21 20.43
N LEU A 275 7.27 -1.99 20.69
CA LEU A 275 7.50 -2.64 21.99
C LEU A 275 7.64 -1.63 23.14
N ASP A 276 8.11 -0.41 22.86
CA ASP A 276 8.21 0.65 23.87
C ASP A 276 6.81 1.13 24.30
N LYS A 277 5.82 1.13 23.40
CA LYS A 277 4.42 1.40 23.74
C LYS A 277 3.80 0.29 24.59
N ILE A 278 4.22 -0.97 24.42
CA ILE A 278 3.79 -2.08 25.28
C ILE A 278 4.23 -1.86 26.73
N SER A 279 5.47 -1.40 26.94
CA SER A 279 5.98 -1.10 28.28
C SER A 279 5.27 0.08 28.96
N GLN A 280 4.80 1.06 28.18
CA GLN A 280 4.12 2.27 28.64
C GLN A 280 2.60 2.10 28.78
N ALA A 281 2.01 1.07 28.17
CA ALA A 281 0.57 0.83 28.20
C ALA A 281 0.12 0.47 29.62
N ARG A 282 -1.12 0.89 29.98
CA ARG A 282 -1.78 0.53 31.26
C ARG A 282 -2.26 -0.92 31.26
N LEU A 283 -1.32 -1.84 31.01
CA LEU A 283 -1.57 -3.27 30.99
C LEU A 283 -1.19 -3.89 32.34
N THR A 284 -1.89 -4.95 32.73
CA THR A 284 -1.48 -5.79 33.85
C THR A 284 -0.15 -6.48 33.53
N ALA A 285 0.59 -6.91 34.56
CA ALA A 285 1.85 -7.64 34.37
C ALA A 285 1.65 -8.89 33.50
N ALA A 286 0.56 -9.64 33.71
CA ALA A 286 0.22 -10.81 32.90
C ALA A 286 -0.08 -10.46 31.44
N GLN A 287 -0.77 -9.34 31.17
CA GLN A 287 -1.01 -8.89 29.80
C GLN A 287 0.27 -8.42 29.11
N LYS A 288 1.20 -7.77 29.84
CA LYS A 288 2.49 -7.38 29.31
C LYS A 288 3.35 -8.60 28.95
N GLU A 289 3.38 -9.58 29.85
CA GLU A 289 4.09 -10.84 29.61
C GLU A 289 3.51 -11.62 28.43
N ALA A 290 2.18 -11.63 28.29
CA ALA A 290 1.48 -12.24 27.15
C ALA A 290 1.84 -11.62 25.81
N LEU A 291 2.21 -10.34 25.78
CA LEU A 291 2.56 -9.59 24.58
C LEU A 291 4.08 -9.50 24.34
N LEU A 292 4.91 -10.07 25.23
CA LEU A 292 6.34 -10.17 25.01
C LEU A 292 6.63 -11.11 23.85
N ILE A 293 6.97 -10.51 22.72
CA ILE A 293 7.55 -11.21 21.57
C ILE A 293 9.05 -11.05 21.69
N GLU A 294 9.79 -12.14 21.64
CA GLU A 294 11.25 -12.07 21.58
C GLU A 294 11.68 -11.20 20.40
N ALA A 295 12.50 -10.18 20.68
CA ALA A 295 13.02 -9.28 19.66
C ALA A 295 13.85 -10.08 18.66
N THR A 296 13.52 -10.00 17.38
CA THR A 296 14.35 -10.61 16.34
C THR A 296 15.72 -9.92 16.23
N PRO A 297 16.77 -10.59 15.72
CA PRO A 297 18.11 -10.00 15.55
C PRO A 297 18.12 -8.69 14.75
N SER A 298 17.18 -8.47 13.85
CA SER A 298 16.99 -7.22 13.11
C SER A 298 16.52 -6.06 14.00
N ASP A 299 15.72 -6.33 15.02
CA ASP A 299 15.24 -5.30 15.95
C ASP A 299 16.33 -4.88 16.94
N GLN A 300 17.28 -5.79 17.22
CA GLN A 300 18.42 -5.50 18.11
C GLN A 300 19.50 -4.62 17.44
N ARG A 301 19.65 -4.68 16.12
CA ARG A 301 20.62 -3.84 15.39
C ARG A 301 20.26 -2.36 15.41
N LYS A 302 18.97 -1.99 15.48
CA LYS A 302 18.53 -0.58 15.52
C LYS A 302 18.64 0.09 16.89
N LYS A 303 18.88 -0.67 17.98
CA LYS A 303 19.12 -0.11 19.32
C LYS A 303 20.60 0.26 19.61
N ARG A 304 21.51 -0.01 18.66
CA ARG A 304 22.97 0.23 18.85
C ARG A 304 23.56 1.34 17.97
N ASN A 305 22.73 2.10 17.23
CA ASN A 305 23.20 3.27 16.46
C ASN A 305 22.53 4.56 16.98
#